data_5186902fbab4984991b549e407eea775
#
_entry.id   5186902fbab4984991b549e407eea775
#
_cell.length_a   1.000
_cell.length_b   1.000
_cell.length_c   1.000
_cell.angle_alpha   90.00
_cell.angle_beta   90.00
_cell.angle_gamma   90.00
#
_symmetry.space_group_name_H-M   'P 1'
#
loop_
_entity.id
_entity.type
_entity.pdbx_description
1 polymer ?
#
loop_
_entity_poly.entity_id
_entity_poly.type
_entity_poly.pdbx_seq_one_letter_code
_entity_poly.pdbx_strand_id
1 'polypeptide(L)'
;KWGFFPSVGLAWNMSDEDFMQDQNVFDFLKIRASWGMLGNDNVPANSTSIVGSSGIGASGVFGGTVLDGVGAQTVYQNSLVWEVVNEANVGADFAFLSNRLSGEIDLYSRITNNVVFYAPVATGGGVATLLANNGKVLNAGVEFSLKWADTVGENFRYNIGFNATFNKNQVLELKDVDYISGASVTGGYATRTQVGMPIGAFWGYKTEGVFASEKEAILSEVAQSDKKAGYLKYKDINGDKVINEDDKTYLGSP
;
A
#
# COMPACT_ATOMS: atom_id res chain seq x y z
N LYS A 1 19.82 10.16 -16.38
CA LYS A 1 19.40 11.38 -15.66
C LYS A 1 20.19 11.48 -14.35
N TRP A 2 20.52 12.69 -13.89
CA TRP A 2 21.12 12.95 -12.60
C TRP A 2 20.03 13.43 -11.64
N GLY A 3 20.08 13.00 -10.36
CA GLY A 3 19.21 13.45 -9.29
C GLY A 3 20.04 13.94 -8.10
N PHE A 4 19.51 14.89 -7.33
CA PHE A 4 20.09 15.35 -6.08
C PHE A 4 19.17 14.97 -4.92
N PHE A 5 19.68 14.16 -4.01
CA PHE A 5 18.92 13.57 -2.90
C PHE A 5 19.60 13.86 -1.56
N PRO A 6 19.37 15.05 -0.98
CA PRO A 6 19.98 15.44 0.26
C PRO A 6 19.43 14.66 1.44
N SER A 7 20.27 14.49 2.48
CA SER A 7 19.84 13.96 3.77
C SER A 7 20.57 14.64 4.90
N VAL A 8 19.93 14.71 6.07
CA VAL A 8 20.49 15.24 7.30
C VAL A 8 20.00 14.39 8.46
N GLY A 9 20.88 14.13 9.43
CA GLY A 9 20.54 13.43 10.67
C GLY A 9 21.25 14.06 11.85
N LEU A 10 20.56 14.06 12.97
CA LEU A 10 21.04 14.53 14.26
C LEU A 10 20.81 13.45 15.29
N ALA A 11 21.72 13.31 16.22
CA ALA A 11 21.59 12.43 17.37
C ALA A 11 22.16 13.11 18.61
N TRP A 12 21.47 12.93 19.74
CA TRP A 12 21.84 13.49 21.02
C TRP A 12 21.84 12.41 22.09
N ASN A 13 23.02 12.15 22.67
CA ASN A 13 23.17 11.25 23.79
C ASN A 13 22.80 12.01 25.08
N MET A 14 21.54 11.94 25.46
CA MET A 14 21.04 12.63 26.64
C MET A 14 21.67 12.10 27.93
N SER A 15 21.96 10.80 28.00
CA SER A 15 22.59 10.17 29.17
C SER A 15 23.98 10.71 29.51
N ASP A 16 24.66 11.36 28.55
CA ASP A 16 25.98 11.93 28.75
C ASP A 16 25.94 13.35 29.32
N GLU A 17 24.74 13.95 29.42
CA GLU A 17 24.58 15.34 29.90
C GLU A 17 24.52 15.43 31.41
N ASP A 18 25.02 16.55 31.94
CA ASP A 18 25.15 16.78 33.40
C ASP A 18 23.82 16.66 34.14
N PHE A 19 22.70 17.09 33.53
CA PHE A 19 21.37 17.01 34.13
C PHE A 19 20.82 15.57 34.23
N MET A 20 21.44 14.62 33.53
CA MET A 20 21.07 13.20 33.54
C MET A 20 21.94 12.36 34.48
N GLN A 21 23.03 12.91 35.04
CA GLN A 21 23.99 12.17 35.86
C GLN A 21 23.40 11.77 37.22
N ASP A 22 22.53 12.58 37.80
CA ASP A 22 21.93 12.35 39.12
C ASP A 22 20.69 11.45 39.08
N GLN A 23 20.24 10.98 37.92
CA GLN A 23 19.11 10.06 37.76
C GLN A 23 19.58 8.60 37.68
N ASN A 24 18.78 7.67 38.15
CA ASN A 24 19.06 6.24 38.18
C ASN A 24 18.05 5.41 37.38
N VAL A 25 17.33 6.04 36.45
CA VAL A 25 16.29 5.38 35.64
C VAL A 25 16.87 4.84 34.35
N PHE A 26 17.59 5.71 33.61
CA PHE A 26 18.19 5.36 32.34
C PHE A 26 19.68 5.05 32.48
N ASP A 27 20.11 3.88 32.06
CA ASP A 27 21.53 3.58 31.87
C ASP A 27 22.04 4.18 30.55
N PHE A 28 21.15 4.31 29.57
CA PHE A 28 21.41 4.92 28.29
C PHE A 28 20.12 5.54 27.72
N LEU A 29 20.24 6.74 27.19
CA LEU A 29 19.16 7.41 26.46
C LEU A 29 19.78 8.28 25.35
N LYS A 30 19.37 7.99 24.12
CA LYS A 30 19.77 8.74 22.94
C LYS A 30 18.53 9.07 22.11
N ILE A 31 18.38 10.32 21.74
CA ILE A 31 17.34 10.79 20.82
C ILE A 31 17.98 11.01 19.46
N ARG A 32 17.28 10.63 18.40
CA ARG A 32 17.74 10.82 17.03
C ARG A 32 16.60 11.34 16.16
N ALA A 33 16.95 12.16 15.19
CA ALA A 33 16.04 12.65 14.18
C ALA A 33 16.76 12.70 12.84
N SER A 34 16.09 12.31 11.79
CA SER A 34 16.63 12.39 10.44
C SER A 34 15.55 12.77 9.43
N TRP A 35 16.01 13.41 8.38
CA TRP A 35 15.22 13.68 7.19
C TRP A 35 16.09 13.46 5.96
N GLY A 36 15.49 12.90 4.91
CA GLY A 36 16.20 12.66 3.67
C GLY A 36 15.31 12.47 2.48
N MET A 37 15.89 12.62 1.32
CA MET A 37 15.29 12.32 0.04
C MET A 37 16.02 11.16 -0.61
N LEU A 38 15.26 10.24 -1.23
CA LEU A 38 15.81 9.14 -2.03
C LEU A 38 15.13 9.14 -3.39
N GLY A 39 15.91 8.85 -4.44
CA GLY A 39 15.40 8.68 -5.79
C GLY A 39 15.32 7.21 -6.17
N ASN A 40 14.25 6.82 -6.84
CA ASN A 40 14.10 5.50 -7.43
C ASN A 40 13.85 5.67 -8.93
N ASP A 41 14.74 5.11 -9.74
CA ASP A 41 14.65 5.11 -11.20
C ASP A 41 14.31 3.74 -11.79
N ASN A 42 13.85 2.81 -10.92
CA ASN A 42 13.49 1.46 -11.32
C ASN A 42 12.18 1.47 -12.13
N VAL A 43 12.32 1.82 -13.41
CA VAL A 43 11.25 1.74 -14.40
C VAL A 43 11.54 0.60 -15.37
N PRO A 44 10.53 -0.06 -15.94
CA PRO A 44 10.74 -1.13 -16.91
C PRO A 44 11.64 -0.69 -18.07
N ALA A 45 12.53 -1.57 -18.52
CA ALA A 45 13.34 -1.32 -19.71
C ALA A 45 12.42 -0.99 -20.91
N ASN A 46 12.85 -0.06 -21.76
CA ASN A 46 12.07 0.42 -22.90
C ASN A 46 10.77 1.20 -22.57
N SER A 47 10.67 1.76 -21.35
CA SER A 47 9.51 2.56 -20.93
C SER A 47 9.26 3.84 -21.75
N THR A 48 9.99 4.06 -22.82
CA THR A 48 9.78 5.17 -23.77
C THR A 48 9.20 4.71 -25.11
N SER A 49 8.97 3.41 -25.28
CA SER A 49 8.49 2.82 -26.53
C SER A 49 7.07 2.32 -26.38
N ILE A 50 6.23 2.54 -27.38
CA ILE A 50 4.90 1.95 -27.45
C ILE A 50 5.08 0.45 -27.70
N VAL A 51 4.52 -0.39 -26.82
CA VAL A 51 4.50 -1.85 -27.01
C VAL A 51 3.19 -2.21 -27.68
N GLY A 52 3.27 -2.73 -28.90
CA GLY A 52 2.14 -3.27 -29.62
C GLY A 52 2.09 -4.80 -29.50
N SER A 53 0.90 -5.37 -29.55
CA SER A 53 0.71 -6.81 -29.75
C SER A 53 -0.06 -7.06 -31.04
N SER A 54 0.35 -8.11 -31.75
CA SER A 54 -0.41 -8.66 -32.87
C SER A 54 -1.24 -9.84 -32.39
N GLY A 55 -2.39 -10.08 -32.99
CA GLY A 55 -3.23 -11.22 -32.69
C GLY A 55 -4.70 -11.00 -32.98
N ILE A 56 -5.54 -11.99 -32.63
CA ILE A 56 -6.96 -12.02 -32.94
C ILE A 56 -7.72 -10.77 -32.48
N GLY A 57 -7.32 -10.17 -31.37
CA GLY A 57 -7.94 -8.94 -30.85
C GLY A 57 -7.62 -7.66 -31.64
N ALA A 58 -6.61 -7.69 -32.52
CA ALA A 58 -6.22 -6.58 -33.38
C ALA A 58 -6.49 -6.89 -34.87
N SER A 59 -6.96 -8.08 -35.21
CA SER A 59 -7.19 -8.52 -36.59
C SER A 59 -8.50 -7.96 -37.15
N GLY A 60 -8.50 -7.65 -38.44
CA GLY A 60 -9.68 -7.20 -39.18
C GLY A 60 -9.96 -8.08 -40.40
N VAL A 61 -11.22 -8.11 -40.85
CA VAL A 61 -11.60 -8.84 -42.08
C VAL A 61 -11.79 -7.86 -43.20
N PHE A 62 -10.97 -8.02 -44.27
CA PHE A 62 -11.04 -7.22 -45.47
C PHE A 62 -11.21 -8.15 -46.68
N GLY A 63 -12.28 -7.95 -47.46
CA GLY A 63 -12.55 -8.77 -48.64
C GLY A 63 -12.63 -10.27 -48.36
N GLY A 64 -13.11 -10.68 -47.20
CA GLY A 64 -13.18 -12.09 -46.79
C GLY A 64 -11.90 -12.70 -46.26
N THR A 65 -10.81 -11.93 -46.17
CA THR A 65 -9.51 -12.37 -45.63
C THR A 65 -9.26 -11.74 -44.30
N VAL A 66 -8.86 -12.56 -43.30
CA VAL A 66 -8.42 -12.07 -41.97
C VAL A 66 -7.01 -11.53 -42.12
N LEU A 67 -6.82 -10.28 -41.79
CA LEU A 67 -5.52 -9.61 -41.72
C LEU A 67 -5.16 -9.34 -40.29
N ASP A 68 -3.96 -9.73 -39.89
CA ASP A 68 -3.44 -9.45 -38.56
C ASP A 68 -3.08 -7.97 -38.43
N GLY A 69 -3.64 -7.33 -37.42
CA GLY A 69 -3.32 -5.97 -37.05
C GLY A 69 -2.40 -5.91 -35.82
N VAL A 70 -1.97 -4.70 -35.49
CA VAL A 70 -1.20 -4.41 -34.27
C VAL A 70 -1.99 -3.42 -33.45
N GLY A 71 -2.32 -3.81 -32.22
CA GLY A 71 -2.95 -2.94 -31.23
C GLY A 71 -1.93 -2.48 -30.17
N ALA A 72 -2.01 -1.21 -29.76
CA ALA A 72 -1.18 -0.73 -28.65
C ALA A 72 -1.66 -1.37 -27.33
N GLN A 73 -0.77 -2.06 -26.61
CA GLN A 73 -1.06 -2.64 -25.30
C GLN A 73 -0.69 -1.69 -24.16
N THR A 74 0.46 -1.06 -24.27
CA THR A 74 0.97 -0.16 -23.24
C THR A 74 1.50 1.10 -23.88
N VAL A 75 1.06 2.22 -23.35
CA VAL A 75 1.57 3.54 -23.71
C VAL A 75 2.39 4.05 -22.53
N TYR A 76 3.51 4.68 -22.81
CA TYR A 76 4.37 5.25 -21.78
C TYR A 76 4.32 6.77 -21.84
N GLN A 77 4.35 7.40 -20.70
CA GLN A 77 4.50 8.85 -20.64
C GLN A 77 5.91 9.24 -21.11
N ASN A 78 6.02 10.12 -22.10
CA ASN A 78 7.30 10.54 -22.66
C ASN A 78 8.26 11.21 -21.68
N SER A 79 7.76 11.68 -20.54
CA SER A 79 8.48 12.44 -19.53
C SER A 79 8.54 11.74 -18.17
N LEU A 80 8.65 10.40 -18.15
CA LEU A 80 8.82 9.69 -16.87
C LEU A 80 9.99 10.28 -16.07
N VAL A 81 9.71 10.61 -14.83
CA VAL A 81 10.67 11.12 -13.87
C VAL A 81 10.89 10.10 -12.74
N TRP A 82 11.92 10.30 -11.95
CA TRP A 82 12.20 9.47 -10.80
C TRP A 82 11.06 9.54 -9.79
N GLU A 83 10.76 8.43 -9.16
CA GLU A 83 10.02 8.44 -7.91
C GLU A 83 10.92 9.06 -6.85
N VAL A 84 10.37 9.97 -6.07
CA VAL A 84 11.11 10.67 -5.02
C VAL A 84 10.46 10.38 -3.67
N VAL A 85 11.22 9.72 -2.82
CA VAL A 85 10.83 9.44 -1.44
C VAL A 85 11.36 10.54 -0.55
N ASN A 86 10.47 11.20 0.21
CA ASN A 86 10.80 12.08 1.32
C ASN A 86 10.52 11.32 2.61
N GLU A 87 11.52 11.11 3.40
CA GLU A 87 11.43 10.38 4.67
C GLU A 87 11.85 11.26 5.83
N ALA A 88 11.04 11.28 6.87
CA ALA A 88 11.36 11.83 8.18
C ALA A 88 11.26 10.72 9.23
N ASN A 89 12.24 10.65 10.11
CA ASN A 89 12.29 9.69 11.21
C ASN A 89 12.69 10.40 12.49
N VAL A 90 12.02 10.04 13.60
CA VAL A 90 12.39 10.42 14.96
C VAL A 90 12.40 9.17 15.80
N GLY A 91 13.50 8.94 16.51
CA GLY A 91 13.67 7.74 17.32
C GLY A 91 14.34 7.99 18.65
N ALA A 92 14.21 7.02 19.53
CA ALA A 92 14.88 6.98 20.81
C ALA A 92 15.46 5.58 21.04
N ASP A 93 16.74 5.55 21.43
CA ASP A 93 17.42 4.36 21.90
C ASP A 93 17.56 4.46 23.41
N PHE A 94 17.25 3.41 24.15
CA PHE A 94 17.24 3.44 25.62
C PHE A 94 17.75 2.14 26.23
N ALA A 95 18.27 2.25 27.45
CA ALA A 95 18.59 1.10 28.27
C ALA A 95 18.28 1.39 29.75
N PHE A 96 17.87 0.35 30.47
CA PHE A 96 17.48 0.36 31.87
C PHE A 96 18.04 -0.85 32.61
N LEU A 97 17.99 -0.81 33.95
CA LEU A 97 18.28 -1.93 34.84
C LEU A 97 19.70 -2.49 34.64
N SER A 98 20.68 -1.61 34.63
CA SER A 98 22.09 -1.96 34.38
C SER A 98 22.26 -2.64 32.99
N ASN A 99 21.67 -2.04 31.97
CA ASN A 99 21.63 -2.51 30.58
C ASN A 99 20.99 -3.88 30.35
N ARG A 100 20.24 -4.41 31.32
CA ARG A 100 19.49 -5.67 31.12
C ARG A 100 18.31 -5.50 30.18
N LEU A 101 17.61 -4.40 30.27
CA LEU A 101 16.53 -4.04 29.33
C LEU A 101 17.02 -2.93 28.42
N SER A 102 17.10 -3.18 27.15
CA SER A 102 17.41 -2.18 26.10
C SER A 102 16.37 -2.22 24.99
N GLY A 103 16.22 -1.12 24.28
CA GLY A 103 15.29 -1.06 23.17
C GLY A 103 15.43 0.21 22.35
N GLU A 104 14.66 0.25 21.31
CA GLU A 104 14.53 1.39 20.42
C GLU A 104 13.07 1.56 20.01
N ILE A 105 12.69 2.80 19.77
CA ILE A 105 11.42 3.19 19.21
C ILE A 105 11.65 4.20 18.11
N ASP A 106 11.03 3.98 16.95
CA ASP A 106 11.10 4.84 15.79
C ASP A 106 9.71 5.24 15.32
N LEU A 107 9.54 6.51 15.05
CA LEU A 107 8.39 7.09 14.38
C LEU A 107 8.84 7.56 13.02
N TYR A 108 8.26 7.02 11.96
CA TYR A 108 8.63 7.42 10.60
C TYR A 108 7.43 7.88 9.78
N SER A 109 7.73 8.76 8.84
CA SER A 109 6.80 9.20 7.81
C SER A 109 7.55 9.24 6.48
N ARG A 110 7.10 8.45 5.53
CA ARG A 110 7.68 8.30 4.20
C ARG A 110 6.64 8.64 3.15
N ILE A 111 6.86 9.71 2.40
CA ILE A 111 6.01 10.14 1.30
C ILE A 111 6.75 9.89 -0.01
N THR A 112 6.23 8.98 -0.81
CA THR A 112 6.71 8.73 -2.18
C THR A 112 5.90 9.58 -3.15
N ASN A 113 6.57 10.50 -3.82
CA ASN A 113 6.01 11.34 -4.88
C ASN A 113 6.34 10.75 -6.25
N ASN A 114 5.54 11.08 -7.25
CA ASN A 114 5.70 10.62 -8.62
C ASN A 114 5.69 9.09 -8.74
N VAL A 115 4.91 8.41 -7.91
CA VAL A 115 4.79 6.95 -7.96
C VAL A 115 4.30 6.53 -9.34
N VAL A 116 4.96 5.53 -9.91
CA VAL A 116 4.67 5.03 -11.24
C VAL A 116 3.60 3.94 -11.15
N PHE A 117 2.45 4.20 -11.77
CA PHE A 117 1.35 3.23 -11.86
C PHE A 117 1.00 2.92 -13.31
N TYR A 118 0.52 1.69 -13.52
CA TYR A 118 -0.18 1.31 -14.74
C TYR A 118 -1.66 1.69 -14.61
N ALA A 119 -2.09 2.71 -15.34
CA ALA A 119 -3.48 3.13 -15.38
C ALA A 119 -4.12 2.71 -16.72
N PRO A 120 -5.36 2.14 -16.71
CA PRO A 120 -6.09 1.89 -17.94
C PRO A 120 -6.48 3.23 -18.59
N VAL A 121 -6.26 3.34 -19.90
CA VAL A 121 -6.68 4.50 -20.69
C VAL A 121 -7.56 4.04 -21.85
N ALA A 122 -8.65 4.77 -22.10
CA ALA A 122 -9.48 4.51 -23.27
C ALA A 122 -8.74 4.98 -24.53
N THR A 123 -8.53 4.06 -25.48
CA THR A 123 -8.01 4.36 -26.80
C THR A 123 -9.05 4.04 -27.83
N GLY A 124 -9.07 4.74 -28.96
CA GLY A 124 -10.02 4.53 -30.06
C GLY A 124 -10.00 3.13 -30.71
N GLY A 125 -9.05 2.29 -30.34
CA GLY A 125 -8.88 0.92 -30.85
C GLY A 125 -8.79 -0.16 -29.77
N GLY A 126 -9.11 0.15 -28.50
CA GLY A 126 -9.04 -0.79 -27.40
C GLY A 126 -8.60 -0.15 -26.09
N VAL A 127 -8.55 -0.94 -25.02
CA VAL A 127 -8.02 -0.51 -23.73
C VAL A 127 -6.50 -0.63 -23.76
N ALA A 128 -5.79 0.49 -23.68
CA ALA A 128 -4.34 0.53 -23.47
C ALA A 128 -4.05 0.86 -22.01
N THR A 129 -2.88 0.45 -21.54
CA THR A 129 -2.38 0.80 -20.22
C THR A 129 -1.37 1.93 -20.35
N LEU A 130 -1.53 2.99 -19.57
CA LEU A 130 -0.56 4.09 -19.47
C LEU A 130 0.32 3.87 -18.24
N LEU A 131 1.64 3.81 -18.47
CA LEU A 131 2.62 3.90 -17.40
C LEU A 131 3.03 5.37 -17.23
N ALA A 132 2.72 5.94 -16.10
CA ALA A 132 2.97 7.35 -15.81
C ALA A 132 3.27 7.60 -14.32
N ASN A 133 3.89 8.74 -14.02
CA ASN A 133 4.11 9.21 -12.65
C ASN A 133 2.83 9.83 -12.09
N ASN A 134 1.86 9.00 -11.77
CA ASN A 134 0.49 9.41 -11.48
C ASN A 134 0.13 9.40 -9.99
N GLY A 135 1.04 8.99 -9.10
CA GLY A 135 0.67 8.76 -7.72
C GLY A 135 1.52 9.45 -6.68
N LYS A 136 0.91 9.59 -5.50
CA LYS A 136 1.57 9.96 -4.25
C LYS A 136 1.09 9.06 -3.14
N VAL A 137 2.02 8.48 -2.38
CA VAL A 137 1.72 7.48 -1.36
C VAL A 137 2.43 7.81 -0.06
N LEU A 138 1.70 7.70 1.03
CA LEU A 138 2.22 7.80 2.39
C LEU A 138 2.39 6.41 2.99
N ASN A 139 3.54 6.17 3.60
CA ASN A 139 3.77 5.12 4.57
C ASN A 139 4.24 5.77 5.86
N ALA A 140 3.50 5.61 6.93
CA ALA A 140 3.86 6.14 8.24
C ALA A 140 3.62 5.09 9.31
N GLY A 141 4.49 5.08 10.32
CA GLY A 141 4.37 4.03 11.31
C GLY A 141 5.25 4.20 12.52
N VAL A 142 5.18 3.18 13.36
CA VAL A 142 5.99 3.02 14.56
C VAL A 142 6.69 1.69 14.47
N GLU A 143 7.98 1.70 14.70
CA GLU A 143 8.80 0.51 14.88
C GLU A 143 9.30 0.49 16.31
N PHE A 144 9.29 -0.70 16.89
CA PHE A 144 9.62 -0.88 18.30
C PHE A 144 10.38 -2.17 18.47
N SER A 145 11.47 -2.10 19.19
CA SER A 145 12.32 -3.26 19.52
C SER A 145 12.68 -3.22 21.00
N LEU A 146 12.58 -4.37 21.65
CA LEU A 146 13.01 -4.57 23.03
C LEU A 146 13.91 -5.79 23.12
N LYS A 147 14.92 -5.70 23.96
CA LYS A 147 15.83 -6.79 24.25
C LYS A 147 16.04 -6.87 25.77
N TRP A 148 15.81 -8.03 26.32
CA TRP A 148 16.20 -8.39 27.67
C TRP A 148 17.44 -9.27 27.62
N ALA A 149 18.48 -8.93 28.38
CA ALA A 149 19.70 -9.73 28.49
C ALA A 149 20.06 -9.88 29.97
N ASP A 150 20.32 -11.11 30.41
CA ASP A 150 20.65 -11.37 31.81
C ASP A 150 21.58 -12.56 31.95
N THR A 151 22.15 -12.72 33.14
CA THR A 151 23.04 -13.83 33.51
C THR A 151 22.50 -14.49 34.78
N VAL A 152 22.31 -15.80 34.71
CA VAL A 152 21.90 -16.61 35.86
C VAL A 152 23.10 -17.43 36.34
N GLY A 153 23.51 -17.20 37.59
CA GLY A 153 24.74 -17.77 38.10
C GLY A 153 25.97 -17.24 37.36
N GLU A 154 27.04 -18.06 37.30
CA GLU A 154 28.30 -17.63 36.70
C GLU A 154 28.42 -17.96 35.21
N ASN A 155 27.61 -18.93 34.69
CA ASN A 155 27.85 -19.55 33.40
C ASN A 155 26.69 -19.50 32.42
N PHE A 156 25.48 -19.11 32.86
CA PHE A 156 24.32 -19.08 31.96
C PHE A 156 23.93 -17.65 31.58
N ARG A 157 24.19 -17.27 30.34
CA ARG A 157 23.78 -15.98 29.74
C ARG A 157 22.66 -16.23 28.74
N TYR A 158 21.63 -15.40 28.80
CA TYR A 158 20.53 -15.45 27.85
C TYR A 158 20.09 -14.06 27.42
N ASN A 159 19.48 -13.98 26.25
CA ASN A 159 18.81 -12.80 25.78
C ASN A 159 17.49 -13.18 25.10
N ILE A 160 16.50 -12.33 25.27
CA ILE A 160 15.18 -12.46 24.66
C ILE A 160 14.90 -11.13 23.95
N GLY A 161 14.53 -11.20 22.69
CA GLY A 161 14.19 -10.02 21.88
C GLY A 161 12.73 -10.06 21.44
N PHE A 162 12.12 -8.90 21.38
CA PHE A 162 10.80 -8.68 20.82
C PHE A 162 10.86 -7.46 19.90
N ASN A 163 10.26 -7.57 18.71
CA ASN A 163 10.06 -6.44 17.81
C ASN A 163 8.63 -6.40 17.30
N ALA A 164 8.14 -5.20 17.04
CA ALA A 164 6.83 -4.98 16.44
C ALA A 164 6.87 -3.74 15.55
N THR A 165 6.15 -3.80 14.44
CA THR A 165 6.00 -2.69 13.50
C THR A 165 4.53 -2.48 13.23
N PHE A 166 4.08 -1.25 13.33
CA PHE A 166 2.74 -0.81 12.94
C PHE A 166 2.90 0.18 11.79
N ASN A 167 2.42 -0.19 10.62
CA ASN A 167 2.50 0.64 9.43
C ASN A 167 1.11 1.02 8.93
N LYS A 168 0.93 2.27 8.53
CA LYS A 168 -0.22 2.78 7.80
C LYS A 168 0.22 3.16 6.38
N ASN A 169 -0.31 2.47 5.38
CA ASN A 169 -0.18 2.84 3.98
C ASN A 169 -1.41 3.64 3.53
N GLN A 170 -1.23 4.70 2.76
CA GLN A 170 -2.33 5.50 2.24
C GLN A 170 -1.95 6.16 0.91
N VAL A 171 -2.80 6.00 -0.08
CA VAL A 171 -2.72 6.76 -1.34
C VAL A 171 -3.19 8.18 -1.08
N LEU A 172 -2.31 9.16 -1.31
CA LEU A 172 -2.63 10.59 -1.13
C LEU A 172 -3.13 11.24 -2.40
N GLU A 173 -2.66 10.76 -3.57
CA GLU A 173 -3.02 11.34 -4.87
C GLU A 173 -2.96 10.25 -5.96
N LEU A 174 -3.93 10.28 -6.85
CA LEU A 174 -3.91 9.63 -8.16
C LEU A 174 -4.29 10.68 -9.19
N LYS A 175 -3.48 10.80 -10.25
CA LYS A 175 -3.78 11.71 -11.37
C LYS A 175 -4.48 10.92 -12.46
N ASP A 176 -5.39 11.60 -13.15
CA ASP A 176 -6.07 11.12 -14.36
C ASP A 176 -6.97 9.88 -14.19
N VAL A 177 -7.08 9.33 -12.97
CA VAL A 177 -7.96 8.19 -12.65
C VAL A 177 -8.51 8.31 -11.24
N ASP A 178 -9.76 7.91 -11.04
CA ASP A 178 -10.38 7.90 -9.71
C ASP A 178 -9.85 6.74 -8.87
N TYR A 179 -9.55 5.61 -9.53
CA TYR A 179 -8.98 4.43 -8.90
C TYR A 179 -8.28 3.52 -9.91
N ILE A 180 -7.47 2.62 -9.40
CA ILE A 180 -6.81 1.55 -10.16
C ILE A 180 -7.34 0.22 -9.64
N SER A 181 -7.95 -0.57 -10.52
CA SER A 181 -8.39 -1.93 -10.20
C SER A 181 -7.20 -2.88 -10.10
N GLY A 182 -7.25 -3.80 -9.15
CA GLY A 182 -6.29 -4.88 -9.05
C GLY A 182 -6.49 -5.99 -10.08
N ALA A 183 -5.94 -7.16 -9.81
CA ALA A 183 -6.10 -8.30 -10.70
C ALA A 183 -7.57 -8.72 -10.84
N SER A 184 -7.95 -9.08 -12.06
CA SER A 184 -9.30 -9.57 -12.36
C SER A 184 -9.53 -10.94 -11.73
N VAL A 185 -10.68 -11.09 -11.12
CA VAL A 185 -11.18 -12.36 -10.56
C VAL A 185 -12.58 -12.63 -11.11
N THR A 186 -13.11 -13.84 -10.94
CA THR A 186 -14.49 -14.15 -11.32
C THR A 186 -15.44 -13.17 -10.61
N GLY A 187 -16.19 -12.40 -11.37
CA GLY A 187 -17.14 -11.40 -10.85
C GLY A 187 -16.55 -10.00 -10.65
N GLY A 188 -15.36 -9.71 -11.18
CA GLY A 188 -14.77 -8.37 -11.17
C GLY A 188 -13.34 -8.29 -10.65
N TYR A 189 -13.07 -7.33 -9.80
CA TYR A 189 -11.76 -7.10 -9.17
C TYR A 189 -11.90 -7.21 -7.66
N ALA A 190 -10.96 -7.91 -7.02
CA ALA A 190 -10.97 -8.10 -5.56
C ALA A 190 -10.29 -6.96 -4.80
N THR A 191 -9.48 -6.16 -5.49
CA THR A 191 -8.73 -5.07 -4.88
C THR A 191 -8.85 -3.78 -5.67
N ARG A 192 -8.69 -2.65 -4.96
CA ARG A 192 -8.73 -1.32 -5.54
C ARG A 192 -7.66 -0.45 -4.87
N THR A 193 -6.98 0.35 -5.67
CA THR A 193 -6.08 1.41 -5.20
C THR A 193 -6.77 2.74 -5.47
N GLN A 194 -7.10 3.49 -4.43
CA GLN A 194 -7.87 4.74 -4.50
C GLN A 194 -7.36 5.73 -3.47
N VAL A 195 -7.51 7.03 -3.75
CA VAL A 195 -7.16 8.10 -2.81
C VAL A 195 -7.88 7.92 -1.46
N GLY A 196 -7.12 8.04 -0.38
CA GLY A 196 -7.60 7.86 0.99
C GLY A 196 -7.49 6.42 1.51
N MET A 197 -7.25 5.43 0.65
CA MET A 197 -7.15 4.02 0.99
C MET A 197 -5.70 3.50 0.87
N PRO A 198 -5.38 2.35 1.45
CA PRO A 198 -4.13 1.63 1.18
C PRO A 198 -4.05 1.18 -0.29
N ILE A 199 -2.82 1.01 -0.78
CA ILE A 199 -2.59 0.36 -2.08
C ILE A 199 -3.13 -1.07 -2.02
N GLY A 200 -3.89 -1.47 -3.04
CA GLY A 200 -4.42 -2.82 -3.14
C GLY A 200 -5.46 -3.16 -2.06
N ALA A 201 -6.15 -2.17 -1.54
CA ALA A 201 -7.22 -2.36 -0.57
C ALA A 201 -8.26 -3.36 -1.07
N PHE A 202 -8.71 -4.28 -0.21
CA PHE A 202 -9.78 -5.21 -0.54
C PHE A 202 -11.08 -4.45 -0.80
N TRP A 203 -11.68 -4.72 -1.95
CA TRP A 203 -12.86 -4.04 -2.44
C TRP A 203 -13.92 -5.04 -2.84
N GLY A 204 -15.12 -4.93 -2.27
CA GLY A 204 -16.19 -5.88 -2.53
C GLY A 204 -17.43 -5.62 -1.70
N TYR A 205 -18.35 -6.56 -1.75
CA TYR A 205 -19.59 -6.50 -1.00
C TYR A 205 -19.37 -6.87 0.46
N LYS A 206 -19.85 -6.03 1.37
CA LYS A 206 -19.92 -6.35 2.79
C LYS A 206 -21.09 -7.31 3.04
N THR A 207 -20.87 -8.35 3.85
CA THR A 207 -21.90 -9.33 4.20
C THR A 207 -22.50 -9.06 5.56
N GLU A 208 -23.80 -9.36 5.72
CA GLU A 208 -24.55 -9.33 6.99
C GLU A 208 -24.82 -10.75 7.54
N GLY A 209 -24.30 -11.77 6.89
CA GLY A 209 -24.47 -13.17 7.24
C GLY A 209 -24.99 -14.00 6.06
N VAL A 210 -25.80 -15.00 6.34
CA VAL A 210 -26.45 -15.86 5.35
C VAL A 210 -27.96 -15.85 5.57
N PHE A 211 -28.72 -16.09 4.51
CA PHE A 211 -30.16 -16.31 4.64
C PHE A 211 -30.42 -17.63 5.39
N ALA A 212 -31.02 -17.57 6.57
CA ALA A 212 -31.26 -18.75 7.41
C ALA A 212 -32.36 -19.67 6.84
N SER A 213 -33.24 -19.14 5.99
CA SER A 213 -34.31 -19.91 5.38
C SER A 213 -34.79 -19.31 4.05
N GLU A 214 -35.46 -20.11 3.23
CA GLU A 214 -36.11 -19.65 1.98
C GLU A 214 -37.12 -18.53 2.27
N LYS A 215 -37.85 -18.62 3.40
CA LYS A 215 -38.82 -17.62 3.82
C LYS A 215 -38.12 -16.26 4.06
N GLU A 216 -36.97 -16.25 4.74
CA GLU A 216 -36.20 -15.03 4.95
C GLU A 216 -35.71 -14.46 3.62
N ALA A 217 -35.20 -15.32 2.74
CA ALA A 217 -34.73 -14.92 1.43
C ALA A 217 -35.83 -14.25 0.61
N ILE A 218 -37.04 -14.84 0.58
CA ILE A 218 -38.19 -14.30 -0.15
C ILE A 218 -38.68 -12.98 0.46
N LEU A 219 -38.73 -12.87 1.78
CA LEU A 219 -39.25 -11.70 2.50
C LEU A 219 -38.24 -10.53 2.58
N SER A 220 -36.96 -10.76 2.26
CA SER A 220 -36.00 -9.69 2.22
C SER A 220 -36.40 -8.65 1.17
N GLU A 221 -36.43 -7.38 1.56
CA GLU A 221 -36.75 -6.26 0.66
C GLU A 221 -35.61 -5.92 -0.30
N VAL A 222 -34.37 -6.30 0.07
CA VAL A 222 -33.17 -6.02 -0.75
C VAL A 222 -33.09 -7.05 -1.89
N ALA A 223 -33.03 -6.57 -3.11
CA ALA A 223 -32.86 -7.40 -4.31
C ALA A 223 -31.38 -7.75 -4.50
N GLN A 224 -31.05 -9.03 -4.60
CA GLN A 224 -29.74 -9.54 -4.99
C GLN A 224 -29.87 -10.79 -5.86
N SER A 225 -28.85 -11.12 -6.67
CA SER A 225 -28.91 -12.18 -7.67
C SER A 225 -29.12 -13.57 -7.07
N ASP A 226 -28.43 -13.91 -5.99
CA ASP A 226 -28.42 -15.24 -5.37
C ASP A 226 -29.12 -15.22 -4.00
N LYS A 227 -30.44 -15.23 -4.04
CA LYS A 227 -31.29 -15.05 -2.86
C LYS A 227 -31.97 -16.35 -2.47
N LYS A 228 -31.26 -17.21 -1.73
CA LYS A 228 -31.73 -18.54 -1.28
C LYS A 228 -31.20 -18.84 0.11
N ALA A 229 -31.83 -19.78 0.82
CA ALA A 229 -31.33 -20.29 2.08
C ALA A 229 -29.86 -20.76 1.98
N GLY A 230 -29.02 -20.36 2.91
CA GLY A 230 -27.58 -20.67 2.95
C GLY A 230 -26.69 -19.78 2.09
N TYR A 231 -27.24 -18.90 1.26
CA TYR A 231 -26.47 -17.92 0.47
C TYR A 231 -26.13 -16.68 1.28
N LEU A 232 -25.06 -15.99 0.88
CA LEU A 232 -24.61 -14.75 1.53
C LEU A 232 -25.69 -13.66 1.37
N LYS A 233 -25.93 -12.96 2.47
CA LYS A 233 -26.76 -11.77 2.52
C LYS A 233 -25.84 -10.56 2.49
N TYR A 234 -25.90 -9.82 1.39
CA TYR A 234 -25.07 -8.62 1.21
C TYR A 234 -25.73 -7.40 1.83
N LYS A 235 -24.90 -6.49 2.29
CA LYS A 235 -25.35 -5.23 2.86
C LYS A 235 -25.59 -4.21 1.75
N ASP A 236 -26.79 -3.67 1.72
CA ASP A 236 -27.12 -2.48 0.94
C ASP A 236 -26.45 -1.27 1.61
N ILE A 237 -25.46 -0.69 0.93
CA ILE A 237 -24.63 0.40 1.46
C ILE A 237 -25.27 1.76 1.16
N ASN A 238 -25.87 1.91 -0.03
CA ASN A 238 -26.46 3.17 -0.48
C ASN A 238 -27.95 3.31 -0.09
N GLY A 239 -28.62 2.23 0.33
CA GLY A 239 -30.02 2.22 0.79
C GLY A 239 -31.05 2.18 -0.33
N ASP A 240 -30.67 1.79 -1.56
CA ASP A 240 -31.56 1.75 -2.72
C ASP A 240 -32.33 0.43 -2.84
N LYS A 241 -32.08 -0.54 -1.96
CA LYS A 241 -32.65 -1.88 -1.90
C LYS A 241 -32.25 -2.80 -3.07
N VAL A 242 -31.17 -2.50 -3.78
CA VAL A 242 -30.66 -3.32 -4.88
C VAL A 242 -29.17 -3.51 -4.74
N ILE A 243 -28.70 -4.74 -4.55
CA ILE A 243 -27.27 -5.04 -4.49
C ILE A 243 -26.67 -4.97 -5.89
N ASN A 244 -25.78 -3.99 -6.10
CA ASN A 244 -25.07 -3.75 -7.35
C ASN A 244 -23.65 -3.20 -7.10
N GLU A 245 -22.96 -2.71 -8.15
CA GLU A 245 -21.58 -2.18 -8.03
C GLU A 245 -21.45 -1.04 -7.02
N ASP A 246 -22.51 -0.26 -6.77
CA ASP A 246 -22.51 0.88 -5.87
C ASP A 246 -22.51 0.48 -4.39
N ASP A 247 -22.78 -0.81 -4.10
CA ASP A 247 -22.70 -1.39 -2.75
C ASP A 247 -21.34 -1.98 -2.41
N LYS A 248 -20.41 -1.98 -3.36
CA LYS A 248 -19.04 -2.38 -3.07
C LYS A 248 -18.34 -1.33 -2.22
N THR A 249 -17.60 -1.78 -1.24
CA THR A 249 -16.91 -0.91 -0.28
C THR A 249 -15.55 -1.46 0.13
N TYR A 250 -14.79 -0.66 0.86
CA TYR A 250 -13.54 -1.06 1.49
C TYR A 250 -13.79 -2.15 2.55
N LEU A 251 -13.12 -3.28 2.41
CA LEU A 251 -13.26 -4.43 3.30
C LEU A 251 -12.05 -4.63 4.22
N GLY A 252 -10.92 -4.00 3.92
CA GLY A 252 -9.67 -4.14 4.65
C GLY A 252 -8.45 -3.93 3.74
N SER A 253 -7.27 -4.03 4.33
CA SER A 253 -6.00 -3.97 3.62
C SER A 253 -5.26 -5.31 3.75
N PRO A 254 -4.41 -5.64 2.78
CA PRO A 254 -3.51 -6.78 2.90
C PRO A 254 -2.52 -6.64 4.04
#